data_39307110649f575bf9adc8fbe29fb7b1
#
_entry.id   39307110649f575bf9adc8fbe29fb7b1
#
_cell.length_a   1.000
_cell.length_b   1.000
_cell.length_c   1.000
_cell.angle_alpha   90.00
_cell.angle_beta   90.00
_cell.angle_gamma   90.00
#
_symmetry.space_group_name_H-M   'P 1'
#
loop_
_entity.id
_entity.type
_entity.pdbx_description
1 polymer ?
#
loop_
_entity_poly.entity_id
_entity_poly.type
_entity_poly.pdbx_seq_one_letter_code
_entity_poly.pdbx_strand_id
1 'polypeptide(L)'
;MISAAMWLLALQGIIGGFDTLYYHEWRARLVARGSIAAPELTLHAGRDALYAVLFGTLPWLAWEGVWAAVLVAILVAEIALTMADFVTEIAVRRSLGDVYAGERVTHAIMGIVYGAMIAALLPALSTWWQQPTALRLAPAAVPPALRWTLVVMAVGVFVSGARDLYAAARLPHADWPWTLDGAI
;
A
#
# COMPACT_ATOMS: atom_id res chain seq x y z
N MET A 1 11.08 -4.13 20.02
CA MET A 1 10.10 -3.08 19.71
C MET A 1 9.70 -3.07 18.23
N ILE A 2 10.61 -3.03 17.28
CA ILE A 2 10.29 -3.08 15.84
C ILE A 2 9.59 -4.38 15.40
N SER A 3 9.75 -5.48 16.14
CA SER A 3 9.17 -6.79 15.77
C SER A 3 7.65 -6.76 15.64
N ALA A 4 6.95 -6.08 16.55
CA ALA A 4 5.48 -5.95 16.48
C ALA A 4 5.07 -5.16 15.23
N ALA A 5 5.79 -4.08 14.90
CA ALA A 5 5.54 -3.32 13.68
C ALA A 5 5.70 -4.19 12.42
N MET A 6 6.69 -5.11 12.38
CA MET A 6 6.88 -6.02 11.24
C MET A 6 5.73 -7.02 11.07
N TRP A 7 5.20 -7.57 12.16
CA TRP A 7 4.03 -8.46 12.09
C TRP A 7 2.76 -7.71 11.66
N LEU A 8 2.55 -6.50 12.18
CA LEU A 8 1.42 -5.66 11.76
C LEU A 8 1.55 -5.22 10.31
N LEU A 9 2.76 -4.91 9.85
CA LEU A 9 3.03 -4.59 8.46
C LEU A 9 2.73 -5.78 7.54
N ALA A 10 3.11 -7.02 7.93
CA ALA A 10 2.76 -8.22 7.18
C ALA A 10 1.24 -8.46 7.16
N LEU A 11 0.56 -8.26 8.29
CA LEU A 11 -0.91 -8.34 8.36
C LEU A 11 -1.56 -7.31 7.42
N GLN A 12 -1.04 -6.07 7.42
CA GLN A 12 -1.48 -5.02 6.50
C GLN A 12 -1.34 -5.46 5.04
N GLY A 13 -0.21 -6.07 4.67
CA GLY A 13 0.03 -6.57 3.32
C GLY A 13 -0.90 -7.72 2.93
N ILE A 14 -1.23 -8.62 3.86
CA ILE A 14 -2.19 -9.71 3.61
C ILE A 14 -3.59 -9.15 3.35
N ILE A 15 -4.05 -8.22 4.21
CA ILE A 15 -5.39 -7.63 4.08
C ILE A 15 -5.45 -6.77 2.80
N GLY A 16 -4.43 -5.96 2.52
CA GLY A 16 -4.36 -5.14 1.30
C GLY A 16 -4.30 -6.00 0.04
N GLY A 17 -3.54 -7.10 0.06
CA GLY A 17 -3.52 -8.05 -1.05
C GLY A 17 -4.88 -8.70 -1.31
N PHE A 18 -5.60 -9.06 -0.23
CA PHE A 18 -6.99 -9.54 -0.35
C PHE A 18 -7.91 -8.47 -0.94
N ASP A 19 -7.82 -7.23 -0.45
CA ASP A 19 -8.62 -6.11 -0.93
C ASP A 19 -8.41 -5.87 -2.42
N THR A 20 -7.16 -5.76 -2.84
CA THR A 20 -6.79 -5.56 -4.24
C THR A 20 -7.29 -6.71 -5.12
N LEU A 21 -6.99 -7.97 -4.77
CA LEU A 21 -7.33 -9.11 -5.62
C LEU A 21 -8.84 -9.38 -5.67
N TYR A 22 -9.52 -9.26 -4.53
CA TYR A 22 -10.93 -9.61 -4.45
C TYR A 22 -11.84 -8.45 -4.85
N TYR A 23 -11.67 -7.25 -4.25
CA TYR A 23 -12.58 -6.13 -4.52
C TYR A 23 -12.19 -5.37 -5.79
N HIS A 24 -10.92 -4.99 -5.96
CA HIS A 24 -10.53 -4.14 -7.07
C HIS A 24 -10.41 -4.94 -8.38
N GLU A 25 -9.77 -6.11 -8.33
CA GLU A 25 -9.56 -6.92 -9.54
C GLU A 25 -10.77 -7.78 -9.90
N TRP A 26 -11.24 -8.59 -8.96
CA TRP A 26 -12.31 -9.55 -9.26
C TRP A 26 -13.68 -8.90 -9.34
N ARG A 27 -14.06 -8.13 -8.32
CA ARG A 27 -15.42 -7.58 -8.21
C ARG A 27 -15.61 -6.32 -9.06
N ALA A 28 -14.80 -5.29 -8.88
CA ALA A 28 -14.92 -4.00 -9.54
C ALA A 28 -14.28 -3.97 -10.93
N ARG A 29 -13.21 -4.77 -11.14
CA ARG A 29 -12.40 -4.80 -12.36
C ARG A 29 -11.93 -3.41 -12.76
N LEU A 30 -11.32 -2.69 -11.79
CA LEU A 30 -11.04 -1.27 -11.93
C LEU A 30 -10.18 -0.94 -13.15
N VAL A 31 -9.16 -1.75 -13.41
CA VAL A 31 -8.26 -1.56 -14.56
C VAL A 31 -9.00 -1.58 -15.90
N ALA A 32 -10.14 -2.27 -15.98
CA ALA A 32 -10.98 -2.32 -17.18
C ALA A 32 -12.02 -1.18 -17.26
N ARG A 33 -12.08 -0.27 -16.28
CA ARG A 33 -13.06 0.83 -16.25
C ARG A 33 -12.57 2.11 -16.93
N GLY A 34 -11.38 2.07 -17.55
CA GLY A 34 -10.85 3.16 -18.36
C GLY A 34 -10.71 4.47 -17.59
N SER A 35 -11.14 5.58 -18.20
CA SER A 35 -11.00 6.91 -17.61
C SER A 35 -11.80 7.13 -16.32
N ILE A 36 -12.85 6.34 -16.08
CA ILE A 36 -13.68 6.46 -14.88
C ILE A 36 -12.87 6.10 -13.63
N ALA A 37 -12.11 4.99 -13.68
CA ALA A 37 -11.31 4.53 -12.55
C ALA A 37 -9.91 5.18 -12.47
N ALA A 38 -9.46 5.92 -13.49
CA ALA A 38 -8.12 6.48 -13.53
C ALA A 38 -7.72 7.32 -12.29
N PRO A 39 -8.58 8.18 -11.71
CA PRO A 39 -8.24 8.92 -10.49
C PRO A 39 -7.94 8.00 -9.30
N GLU A 40 -8.76 6.97 -9.07
CA GLU A 40 -8.61 5.97 -8.01
C GLU A 40 -7.35 5.14 -8.22
N LEU A 41 -7.14 4.60 -9.43
CA LEU A 41 -5.95 3.83 -9.79
C LEU A 41 -4.64 4.63 -9.62
N THR A 42 -4.67 5.94 -9.87
CA THR A 42 -3.50 6.81 -9.66
C THR A 42 -3.15 6.94 -8.17
N LEU A 43 -4.17 7.03 -7.29
CA LEU A 43 -3.96 7.07 -5.84
C LEU A 43 -3.46 5.71 -5.33
N HIS A 44 -4.00 4.60 -5.82
CA HIS A 44 -3.50 3.26 -5.51
C HIS A 44 -2.03 3.12 -5.89
N ALA A 45 -1.64 3.51 -7.11
CA ALA A 45 -0.25 3.44 -7.56
C ALA A 45 0.69 4.26 -6.65
N GLY A 46 0.26 5.44 -6.21
CA GLY A 46 1.02 6.26 -5.25
C GLY A 46 1.19 5.57 -3.90
N ARG A 47 0.12 5.01 -3.33
CA ARG A 47 0.14 4.26 -2.07
C ARG A 47 1.01 3.02 -2.17
N ASP A 48 0.85 2.25 -3.23
CA ASP A 48 1.59 1.02 -3.49
C ASP A 48 3.10 1.28 -3.58
N ALA A 49 3.52 2.41 -4.17
CA ALA A 49 4.92 2.82 -4.19
C ALA A 49 5.46 3.09 -2.77
N LEU A 50 4.68 3.73 -1.90
CA LEU A 50 5.07 3.96 -0.49
C LEU A 50 5.13 2.64 0.29
N TYR A 51 4.15 1.75 0.11
CA TYR A 51 4.18 0.42 0.72
C TYR A 51 5.34 -0.42 0.22
N ALA A 52 5.72 -0.35 -1.05
CA ALA A 52 6.89 -1.04 -1.57
C ALA A 52 8.17 -0.61 -0.84
N VAL A 53 8.31 0.69 -0.56
CA VAL A 53 9.42 1.21 0.25
C VAL A 53 9.35 0.66 1.69
N LEU A 54 8.20 0.71 2.35
CA LEU A 54 8.04 0.24 3.73
C LEU A 54 8.32 -1.28 3.85
N PHE A 55 7.70 -2.11 3.01
CA PHE A 55 7.91 -3.55 3.00
C PHE A 55 9.34 -3.95 2.64
N GLY A 56 9.95 -3.24 1.70
CA GLY A 56 11.29 -3.57 1.22
C GLY A 56 12.41 -3.12 2.16
N THR A 57 12.21 -2.05 2.93
CA THR A 57 13.30 -1.44 3.69
C THR A 57 13.23 -1.65 5.20
N LEU A 58 12.05 -1.54 5.83
CA LEU A 58 11.91 -1.66 7.29
C LEU A 58 12.39 -3.01 7.86
N PRO A 59 12.29 -4.15 7.16
CA PRO A 59 12.84 -5.40 7.65
C PRO A 59 14.37 -5.44 7.74
N TRP A 60 15.08 -4.52 7.06
CA TRP A 60 16.52 -4.59 6.84
C TRP A 60 17.27 -3.36 7.30
N LEU A 61 16.64 -2.18 7.29
CA LEU A 61 17.31 -0.91 7.50
C LEU A 61 16.81 -0.20 8.76
N ALA A 62 17.73 0.39 9.52
CA ALA A 62 17.45 1.45 10.46
C ALA A 62 17.53 2.79 9.74
N TRP A 63 16.51 3.62 9.91
CA TRP A 63 16.37 4.94 9.27
C TRP A 63 16.82 6.02 10.26
N GLU A 64 18.14 6.22 10.36
CA GLU A 64 18.76 7.01 11.41
C GLU A 64 18.90 8.51 11.05
N GLY A 65 18.82 9.37 12.06
CA GLY A 65 18.94 10.82 11.90
C GLY A 65 17.87 11.41 10.99
N VAL A 66 18.27 12.17 9.97
CA VAL A 66 17.35 12.80 9.01
C VAL A 66 16.49 11.76 8.26
N TRP A 67 16.97 10.54 8.09
CA TRP A 67 16.17 9.49 7.46
C TRP A 67 14.94 9.08 8.30
N ALA A 68 14.97 9.23 9.62
CA ALA A 68 13.79 9.04 10.45
C ALA A 68 12.68 10.05 10.09
N ALA A 69 13.03 11.30 9.78
CA ALA A 69 12.07 12.29 9.30
C ALA A 69 11.53 11.94 7.91
N VAL A 70 12.37 11.42 7.02
CA VAL A 70 11.92 10.94 5.70
C VAL A 70 10.93 9.78 5.88
N LEU A 71 11.20 8.85 6.77
CA LEU A 71 10.26 7.75 7.07
C LEU A 71 8.93 8.28 7.62
N VAL A 72 8.95 9.25 8.54
CA VAL A 72 7.73 9.91 9.03
C VAL A 72 6.97 10.57 7.89
N ALA A 73 7.67 11.26 6.99
CA ALA A 73 7.03 11.87 5.82
C ALA A 73 6.36 10.84 4.90
N ILE A 74 6.98 9.67 4.70
CA ILE A 74 6.39 8.54 3.94
C ILE A 74 5.11 8.04 4.63
N LEU A 75 5.15 7.84 5.97
CA LEU A 75 3.98 7.37 6.72
C LEU A 75 2.82 8.38 6.67
N VAL A 76 3.13 9.67 6.77
CA VAL A 76 2.12 10.76 6.67
C VAL A 76 1.57 10.87 5.24
N ALA A 77 2.42 10.75 4.23
CA ALA A 77 2.01 10.78 2.83
C ALA A 77 1.07 9.61 2.50
N GLU A 78 1.34 8.41 3.05
CA GLU A 78 0.45 7.26 2.88
C GLU A 78 -0.93 7.53 3.49
N ILE A 79 -1.01 8.06 4.71
CA ILE A 79 -2.29 8.45 5.33
C ILE A 79 -3.02 9.47 4.46
N ALA A 80 -2.31 10.48 3.96
CA ALA A 80 -2.92 11.52 3.13
C ALA A 80 -3.47 10.95 1.81
N LEU A 81 -2.74 10.05 1.15
CA LEU A 81 -3.19 9.37 -0.06
C LEU A 81 -4.38 8.45 0.23
N THR A 82 -4.37 7.72 1.36
CA THR A 82 -5.50 6.88 1.79
C THR A 82 -6.76 7.71 2.02
N MET A 83 -6.64 8.85 2.68
CA MET A 83 -7.80 9.75 2.87
C MET A 83 -8.31 10.32 1.54
N ALA A 84 -7.41 10.71 0.64
CA ALA A 84 -7.78 11.17 -0.69
C ALA A 84 -8.46 10.07 -1.50
N ASP A 85 -7.99 8.83 -1.38
CA ASP A 85 -8.56 7.66 -2.03
C ASP A 85 -10.00 7.40 -1.55
N PHE A 86 -10.25 7.38 -0.25
CA PHE A 86 -11.59 7.19 0.31
C PHE A 86 -12.60 8.27 -0.14
N VAL A 87 -12.14 9.49 -0.39
CA VAL A 87 -12.99 10.54 -0.94
C VAL A 87 -13.23 10.33 -2.43
N THR A 88 -12.19 9.95 -3.16
CA THR A 88 -12.23 9.76 -4.62
C THR A 88 -13.06 8.55 -5.02
N GLU A 89 -12.94 7.43 -4.30
CA GLU A 89 -13.68 6.21 -4.59
C GLU A 89 -15.20 6.42 -4.53
N ILE A 90 -15.71 7.26 -3.63
CA ILE A 90 -17.15 7.58 -3.52
C ILE A 90 -17.68 8.14 -4.86
N ALA A 91 -16.93 9.03 -5.50
CA ALA A 91 -17.33 9.61 -6.77
C ALA A 91 -17.13 8.63 -7.94
N VAL A 92 -16.01 7.95 -8.00
CA VAL A 92 -15.64 6.98 -9.05
C VAL A 92 -16.61 5.79 -9.04
N ARG A 93 -16.83 5.20 -7.86
CA ARG A 93 -17.60 3.97 -7.71
C ARG A 93 -19.11 4.15 -7.84
N ARG A 94 -19.64 5.38 -7.70
CA ARG A 94 -21.07 5.66 -7.86
C ARG A 94 -21.64 5.13 -9.18
N SER A 95 -20.92 5.29 -10.27
CA SER A 95 -21.34 4.79 -11.60
C SER A 95 -21.07 3.31 -11.81
N LEU A 96 -20.29 2.66 -10.93
CA LEU A 96 -19.87 1.27 -11.02
C LEU A 96 -20.63 0.33 -10.06
N GLY A 97 -21.61 0.85 -9.32
CA GLY A 97 -22.40 0.07 -8.36
C GLY A 97 -22.04 0.33 -6.89
N ASP A 98 -21.31 1.41 -6.62
CA ASP A 98 -20.84 1.82 -5.29
C ASP A 98 -19.69 0.94 -4.74
N VAL A 99 -19.09 1.36 -3.63
CA VAL A 99 -18.08 0.60 -2.87
C VAL A 99 -18.79 -0.50 -2.09
N TYR A 100 -18.30 -1.73 -2.21
CA TYR A 100 -18.91 -2.88 -1.52
C TYR A 100 -18.84 -2.73 0.01
N ALA A 101 -19.89 -3.15 0.70
CA ALA A 101 -19.93 -3.06 2.16
C ALA A 101 -18.74 -3.79 2.84
N GLY A 102 -18.34 -4.95 2.31
CA GLY A 102 -17.19 -5.68 2.81
C GLY A 102 -15.86 -4.95 2.54
N GLU A 103 -15.72 -4.27 1.42
CA GLU A 103 -14.57 -3.43 1.06
C GLU A 103 -14.40 -2.29 2.08
N ARG A 104 -15.49 -1.60 2.43
CA ARG A 104 -15.48 -0.55 3.47
C ARG A 104 -15.03 -1.10 4.84
N VAL A 105 -15.47 -2.30 5.21
CA VAL A 105 -15.03 -2.97 6.45
C VAL A 105 -13.54 -3.32 6.38
N THR A 106 -13.07 -3.82 5.23
CA THR A 106 -11.65 -4.12 5.00
C THR A 106 -10.81 -2.85 5.14
N HIS A 107 -11.22 -1.74 4.52
CA HIS A 107 -10.54 -0.44 4.63
C HIS A 107 -10.48 0.07 6.09
N ALA A 108 -11.57 -0.07 6.85
CA ALA A 108 -11.58 0.30 8.27
C ALA A 108 -10.60 -0.55 9.09
N ILE A 109 -10.55 -1.87 8.86
CA ILE A 109 -9.60 -2.78 9.53
C ILE A 109 -8.16 -2.41 9.14
N MET A 110 -7.89 -2.14 7.85
CA MET A 110 -6.58 -1.71 7.38
C MET A 110 -6.13 -0.42 8.07
N GLY A 111 -7.02 0.57 8.23
CA GLY A 111 -6.71 1.80 8.94
C GLY A 111 -6.33 1.58 10.40
N ILE A 112 -7.03 0.66 11.10
CA ILE A 112 -6.72 0.28 12.49
C ILE A 112 -5.35 -0.42 12.56
N VAL A 113 -5.08 -1.39 11.67
CA VAL A 113 -3.82 -2.14 11.62
C VAL A 113 -2.66 -1.21 11.30
N TYR A 114 -2.84 -0.29 10.36
CA TYR A 114 -1.81 0.69 10.00
C TYR A 114 -1.50 1.64 11.17
N GLY A 115 -2.52 2.16 11.84
CA GLY A 115 -2.34 2.98 13.05
C GLY A 115 -1.61 2.23 14.16
N ALA A 116 -1.96 0.96 14.39
CA ALA A 116 -1.26 0.10 15.36
C ALA A 116 0.20 -0.15 14.95
N MET A 117 0.48 -0.34 13.66
CA MET A 117 1.83 -0.50 13.12
C MET A 117 2.67 0.77 13.36
N ILE A 118 2.13 1.95 13.09
CA ILE A 118 2.80 3.23 13.38
C ILE A 118 3.08 3.33 14.88
N ALA A 119 2.11 3.08 15.74
CA ALA A 119 2.29 3.13 17.19
C ALA A 119 3.40 2.18 17.68
N ALA A 120 3.47 0.96 17.12
CA ALA A 120 4.53 0.00 17.42
C ALA A 120 5.90 0.42 16.89
N LEU A 121 5.95 1.27 15.86
CA LEU A 121 7.19 1.79 15.26
C LEU A 121 7.74 3.02 16.01
N LEU A 122 6.91 3.79 16.71
CA LEU A 122 7.31 5.04 17.38
C LEU A 122 8.55 4.90 18.26
N PRO A 123 8.73 3.85 19.12
CA PRO A 123 9.92 3.72 19.93
C PRO A 123 11.21 3.55 19.11
N ALA A 124 11.13 2.85 17.97
CA ALA A 124 12.27 2.72 17.07
C ALA A 124 12.58 4.05 16.37
N LEU A 125 11.57 4.77 15.89
CA LEU A 125 11.70 6.11 15.30
C LEU A 125 12.35 7.08 16.29
N SER A 126 11.92 7.10 17.55
CA SER A 126 12.50 7.95 18.59
C SER A 126 13.99 7.65 18.82
N THR A 127 14.37 6.37 18.81
CA THR A 127 15.78 5.94 18.94
C THR A 127 16.58 6.35 17.71
N TRP A 128 16.06 6.10 16.51
CA TRP A 128 16.71 6.40 15.24
C TRP A 128 16.92 7.91 15.03
N TRP A 129 15.96 8.72 15.44
CA TRP A 129 16.06 10.18 15.37
C TRP A 129 17.29 10.74 16.08
N GLN A 130 17.71 10.11 17.17
CA GLN A 130 18.85 10.54 17.99
C GLN A 130 20.21 10.05 17.46
N GLN A 131 20.23 9.23 16.40
CA GLN A 131 21.47 8.70 15.83
C GLN A 131 22.03 9.64 14.74
N PRO A 132 23.33 9.56 14.42
CA PRO A 132 23.88 10.20 13.23
C PRO A 132 23.13 9.75 11.97
N THR A 133 22.98 10.67 11.02
CA THR A 133 22.23 10.41 9.78
C THR A 133 22.83 9.28 8.97
N ALA A 134 22.12 8.17 8.83
CA ALA A 134 22.50 7.00 8.03
C ALA A 134 21.30 6.09 7.72
N LEU A 135 21.33 5.41 6.59
CA LEU A 135 20.54 4.19 6.35
C LEU A 135 21.44 3.00 6.69
N ARG A 136 21.30 2.48 7.90
CA ARG A 136 22.18 1.44 8.41
C ARG A 136 21.55 0.05 8.24
N LEU A 137 22.31 -0.89 7.69
CA LEU A 137 21.87 -2.28 7.63
C LEU A 137 21.74 -2.83 9.07
N ALA A 138 20.52 -3.08 9.48
CA ALA A 138 20.14 -3.54 10.82
C ALA A 138 18.89 -4.44 10.73
N PRO A 139 19.06 -5.70 10.31
CA PRO A 139 17.92 -6.61 10.13
C PRO A 139 17.06 -6.68 11.38
N ALA A 140 15.75 -6.49 11.22
CA ALA A 140 14.81 -6.56 12.33
C ALA A 140 14.88 -7.93 13.03
N ALA A 141 14.76 -7.93 14.37
CA ALA A 141 14.78 -9.14 15.19
C ALA A 141 13.46 -9.92 15.07
N VAL A 142 13.19 -10.44 13.89
CA VAL A 142 12.05 -11.29 13.53
C VAL A 142 12.54 -12.51 12.75
N PRO A 143 11.75 -13.60 12.62
CA PRO A 143 12.15 -14.75 11.82
C PRO A 143 12.58 -14.36 10.39
N PRO A 144 13.62 -14.96 9.83
CA PRO A 144 14.05 -14.70 8.45
C PRO A 144 12.91 -14.85 7.43
N ALA A 145 12.03 -15.83 7.61
CA ALA A 145 10.87 -16.03 6.78
C ALA A 145 10.00 -14.78 6.69
N LEU A 146 9.72 -14.11 7.82
CA LEU A 146 8.91 -12.89 7.83
C LEU A 146 9.60 -11.76 7.05
N ARG A 147 10.93 -11.57 7.21
CA ARG A 147 11.67 -10.56 6.46
C ARG A 147 11.56 -10.78 4.95
N TRP A 148 11.73 -12.02 4.50
CA TRP A 148 11.62 -12.36 3.08
C TRP A 148 10.19 -12.27 2.56
N THR A 149 9.18 -12.64 3.38
CA THR A 149 7.76 -12.43 3.04
C THR A 149 7.49 -10.95 2.78
N LEU A 150 7.99 -10.05 3.62
CA LEU A 150 7.84 -8.60 3.41
C LEU A 150 8.52 -8.14 2.12
N VAL A 151 9.70 -8.67 1.77
CA VAL A 151 10.33 -8.38 0.46
C VAL A 151 9.47 -8.84 -0.71
N VAL A 152 8.89 -10.05 -0.62
CA VAL A 152 7.97 -10.55 -1.66
C VAL A 152 6.74 -9.64 -1.76
N MET A 153 6.19 -9.19 -0.63
CA MET A 153 5.08 -8.24 -0.60
C MET A 153 5.50 -6.89 -1.23
N ALA A 154 6.73 -6.41 -0.98
CA ALA A 154 7.24 -5.20 -1.62
C ALA A 154 7.25 -5.30 -3.15
N VAL A 155 7.70 -6.42 -3.68
CA VAL A 155 7.68 -6.67 -5.13
C VAL A 155 6.24 -6.76 -5.64
N GLY A 156 5.37 -7.49 -4.93
CA GLY A 156 3.97 -7.67 -5.30
C GLY A 156 3.22 -6.33 -5.36
N VAL A 157 3.32 -5.51 -4.31
CA VAL A 157 2.65 -4.22 -4.25
C VAL A 157 3.23 -3.23 -5.27
N PHE A 158 4.54 -3.26 -5.52
CA PHE A 158 5.16 -2.43 -6.55
C PHE A 158 4.63 -2.78 -7.96
N VAL A 159 4.52 -4.07 -8.26
CA VAL A 159 3.96 -4.54 -9.55
C VAL A 159 2.49 -4.17 -9.67
N SER A 160 1.71 -4.28 -8.58
CA SER A 160 0.32 -3.82 -8.51
C SER A 160 0.20 -2.34 -8.85
N GLY A 161 0.95 -1.48 -8.15
CA GLY A 161 0.93 -0.04 -8.38
C GLY A 161 1.41 0.36 -9.79
N ALA A 162 2.43 -0.31 -10.32
CA ALA A 162 2.88 -0.09 -11.69
C ALA A 162 1.79 -0.45 -12.71
N ARG A 163 1.04 -1.53 -12.46
CA ARG A 163 -0.10 -1.93 -13.30
C ARG A 163 -1.25 -0.94 -13.21
N ASP A 164 -1.57 -0.47 -12.02
CA ASP A 164 -2.61 0.54 -11.80
C ASP A 164 -2.27 1.85 -12.52
N LEU A 165 -1.02 2.29 -12.43
CA LEU A 165 -0.55 3.48 -13.15
C LEU A 165 -0.61 3.28 -14.67
N TYR A 166 -0.25 2.07 -15.16
CA TYR A 166 -0.33 1.70 -16.56
C TYR A 166 -1.80 1.77 -17.06
N ALA A 167 -2.75 1.29 -16.26
CA ALA A 167 -4.17 1.34 -16.56
C ALA A 167 -4.74 2.77 -16.46
N ALA A 168 -4.35 3.55 -15.46
CA ALA A 168 -4.73 4.96 -15.33
C ALA A 168 -4.26 5.80 -16.53
N ALA A 169 -3.07 5.49 -17.07
CA ALA A 169 -2.53 6.10 -18.29
C ALA A 169 -3.20 5.59 -19.59
N ARG A 170 -4.12 4.62 -19.50
CA ARG A 170 -4.85 4.03 -20.63
C ARG A 170 -3.95 3.48 -21.73
N LEU A 171 -2.87 2.82 -21.33
CA LEU A 171 -1.92 2.21 -22.24
C LEU A 171 -2.52 0.93 -22.88
N PRO A 172 -2.02 0.46 -24.04
CA PRO A 172 -2.57 -0.68 -24.74
C PRO A 172 -2.64 -1.94 -23.87
N HIS A 173 -3.77 -2.66 -23.90
CA HIS A 173 -4.01 -3.89 -23.12
C HIS A 173 -3.96 -3.69 -21.59
N ALA A 174 -4.17 -2.47 -21.11
CA ALA A 174 -4.18 -2.16 -19.67
C ALA A 174 -5.31 -2.89 -18.91
N ASP A 175 -6.39 -3.24 -19.60
CA ASP A 175 -7.57 -3.96 -19.10
C ASP A 175 -7.35 -5.47 -18.93
N TRP A 176 -6.23 -6.02 -19.41
CA TRP A 176 -5.95 -7.46 -19.23
C TRP A 176 -5.91 -7.85 -17.74
N PRO A 177 -6.50 -9.01 -17.33
CA PRO A 177 -7.17 -10.04 -18.14
C PRO A 177 -8.68 -9.80 -18.39
N TRP A 178 -9.20 -8.64 -18.01
CA TRP A 178 -10.62 -8.32 -18.03
C TRP A 178 -11.07 -7.65 -19.34
N THR A 179 -10.44 -8.02 -20.48
CA THR A 179 -10.86 -7.51 -21.79
C THR A 179 -12.38 -7.64 -21.92
N LEU A 180 -13.06 -6.51 -21.97
CA LEU A 180 -14.49 -6.48 -22.20
C LEU A 180 -14.70 -6.87 -23.67
N ASP A 181 -14.98 -8.14 -23.93
CA ASP A 181 -15.41 -8.58 -25.26
C ASP A 181 -16.62 -7.74 -25.64
N GLY A 182 -16.44 -6.82 -26.59
CA GLY A 182 -17.50 -6.18 -27.32
C GLY A 182 -18.22 -5.01 -26.66
N ALA A 183 -17.56 -4.04 -26.09
CA ALA A 183 -18.13 -2.69 -26.00
C ALA A 183 -17.76 -1.91 -27.27
N ILE A 184 -18.56 -2.11 -28.32
CA ILE A 184 -18.68 -1.20 -29.47
C ILE A 184 -19.53 -0.01 -29.04
#